data_678f61aed9faf569f057655c8806fce9
#
_entry.id   678f61aed9faf569f057655c8806fce9
#
_cell.length_a   1.000
_cell.length_b   1.000
_cell.length_c   1.000
_cell.angle_alpha   90.00
_cell.angle_beta   90.00
_cell.angle_gamma   90.00
#
_symmetry.space_group_name_H-M   'P 1'
#
loop_
_entity.id
_entity.type
_entity.pdbx_description
1 polymer ?
#
loop_
_entity_poly.entity_id
_entity_poly.type
_entity_poly.pdbx_seq_one_letter_code
_entity_poly.pdbx_strand_id
1 'polypeptide(L)'
;MKFEKNLTASEIIMQFYLIQKDLKKKNQKISNIVYMGMGEPFLNYDNVIKSVNILNNPNGQNVSKRNFTISTSGLINEIKKLADDEKQVHLAISLHSAIQSVRDKLMPINKRYSLEKLAESLKYYQDKTNNRITFEYILIDDLNMDKDAVSALTKFIKQFNAHVNLIPYNKVFGKPYITPSKTRQHAFYNALKNNKINVTLRDTKGQDIAAACGQLKIKKEKEQDGKNN
;
A
#
# COMPACT_ATOMS: atom_id res chain seq x y z
N MET A 1 8.87 16.23 4.39
CA MET A 1 8.39 16.90 3.15
C MET A 1 7.01 17.45 3.42
N LYS A 2 6.77 18.72 3.16
CA LYS A 2 5.42 19.30 3.21
C LYS A 2 4.64 18.84 1.99
N PHE A 3 3.30 18.77 2.09
CA PHE A 3 2.42 18.56 0.95
C PHE A 3 2.61 19.74 -0.04
N GLU A 4 2.85 19.42 -1.31
CA GLU A 4 3.02 20.45 -2.34
C GLU A 4 1.71 20.63 -3.13
N LYS A 5 1.25 19.55 -3.77
CA LYS A 5 0.00 19.53 -4.55
C LYS A 5 -0.50 18.11 -4.79
N ASN A 6 -1.75 17.97 -5.13
CA ASN A 6 -2.28 16.76 -5.77
C ASN A 6 -1.84 16.70 -7.23
N LEU A 7 -1.43 15.51 -7.69
CA LEU A 7 -1.14 15.31 -9.12
C LEU A 7 -2.44 15.33 -9.93
N THR A 8 -2.41 15.99 -11.07
CA THR A 8 -3.48 15.89 -12.06
C THR A 8 -3.50 14.51 -12.70
N ALA A 9 -4.62 14.11 -13.30
CA ALA A 9 -4.71 12.85 -14.03
C ALA A 9 -3.65 12.75 -15.14
N SER A 10 -3.31 13.85 -15.82
CA SER A 10 -2.26 13.90 -16.84
C SER A 10 -0.88 13.64 -16.28
N GLU A 11 -0.54 14.22 -15.12
CA GLU A 11 0.74 13.98 -14.44
C GLU A 11 0.87 12.53 -13.96
N ILE A 12 -0.23 11.91 -13.51
CA ILE A 12 -0.26 10.50 -13.14
C ILE A 12 -0.01 9.63 -14.39
N ILE A 13 -0.71 9.88 -15.48
CA ILE A 13 -0.61 9.11 -16.73
C ILE A 13 0.77 9.29 -17.36
N MET A 14 1.39 10.46 -17.25
CA MET A 14 2.73 10.70 -17.78
C MET A 14 3.77 9.72 -17.21
N GLN A 15 3.66 9.36 -15.91
CA GLN A 15 4.54 8.34 -15.30
C GLN A 15 4.41 6.99 -16.00
N PHE A 16 3.18 6.58 -16.34
CA PHE A 16 2.95 5.36 -17.11
C PHE A 16 3.63 5.43 -18.48
N TYR A 17 3.46 6.51 -19.23
CA TYR A 17 4.04 6.64 -20.56
C TYR A 17 5.57 6.66 -20.55
N LEU A 18 6.20 7.29 -19.57
CA LEU A 18 7.65 7.30 -19.42
C LEU A 18 8.20 5.88 -19.24
N ILE A 19 7.60 5.11 -18.32
CA ILE A 19 8.01 3.72 -18.09
C ILE A 19 7.71 2.83 -19.30
N GLN A 20 6.52 2.98 -19.90
CA GLN A 20 6.13 2.20 -21.08
C GLN A 20 7.05 2.45 -22.27
N LYS A 21 7.52 3.69 -22.46
CA LYS A 21 8.51 4.05 -23.50
C LYS A 21 9.83 3.27 -23.33
N ASP A 22 10.31 3.14 -22.10
CA ASP A 22 11.54 2.41 -21.82
C ASP A 22 11.36 0.89 -21.93
N LEU A 23 10.21 0.36 -21.50
CA LEU A 23 9.90 -1.06 -21.63
C LEU A 23 9.74 -1.49 -23.11
N LYS A 24 9.17 -0.64 -23.95
CA LYS A 24 9.05 -0.91 -25.40
C LYS A 24 10.40 -1.18 -26.06
N LYS A 25 11.48 -0.49 -25.65
CA LYS A 25 12.84 -0.75 -26.16
C LYS A 25 13.33 -2.17 -25.86
N LYS A 26 12.73 -2.85 -24.86
CA LYS A 26 13.05 -4.20 -24.42
C LYS A 26 11.98 -5.23 -24.83
N ASN A 27 11.06 -4.87 -25.73
CA ASN A 27 9.88 -5.66 -26.10
C ASN A 27 9.02 -6.08 -24.90
N GLN A 28 8.94 -5.22 -23.88
CA GLN A 28 8.15 -5.43 -22.67
C GLN A 28 7.01 -4.41 -22.57
N LYS A 29 5.99 -4.75 -21.76
CA LYS A 29 4.87 -3.87 -21.46
C LYS A 29 4.56 -3.86 -19.97
N ILE A 30 3.92 -2.79 -19.52
CA ILE A 30 3.39 -2.71 -18.16
C ILE A 30 2.24 -3.70 -18.02
N SER A 31 2.33 -4.59 -17.02
CA SER A 31 1.29 -5.58 -16.72
C SER A 31 0.35 -5.12 -15.60
N ASN A 32 0.89 -4.44 -14.58
CA ASN A 32 0.12 -4.00 -13.41
C ASN A 32 0.50 -2.57 -13.04
N ILE A 33 -0.47 -1.83 -12.52
CA ILE A 33 -0.30 -0.45 -12.07
C ILE A 33 -0.75 -0.38 -10.61
N VAL A 34 0.15 0.12 -9.75
CA VAL A 34 -0.14 0.30 -8.33
C VAL A 34 -0.03 1.77 -7.94
N TYR A 35 -1.06 2.29 -7.28
CA TYR A 35 -1.05 3.63 -6.69
C TYR A 35 -0.50 3.52 -5.27
N MET A 36 0.83 3.39 -5.17
CA MET A 36 1.58 3.16 -3.91
C MET A 36 2.79 4.09 -3.80
N GLY A 37 2.64 5.35 -4.18
CA GLY A 37 3.70 6.35 -4.10
C GLY A 37 3.68 7.17 -2.81
N MET A 38 4.11 8.42 -2.91
CA MET A 38 4.02 9.41 -1.84
C MET A 38 2.61 10.01 -1.80
N GLY A 39 2.08 10.17 -0.59
CA GLY A 39 0.73 10.71 -0.38
C GLY A 39 -0.35 9.61 -0.29
N GLU A 40 -1.59 10.07 -0.18
CA GLU A 40 -2.78 9.22 -0.05
C GLU A 40 -3.62 9.34 -1.33
N PRO A 41 -3.71 8.28 -2.15
CA PRO A 41 -4.45 8.36 -3.42
C PRO A 41 -5.91 8.78 -3.26
N PHE A 42 -6.55 8.39 -2.17
CA PHE A 42 -7.95 8.73 -1.93
C PHE A 42 -8.19 10.19 -1.56
N LEU A 43 -7.18 10.94 -1.13
CA LEU A 43 -7.27 12.39 -1.03
C LEU A 43 -7.21 13.09 -2.40
N ASN A 44 -6.92 12.34 -3.47
CA ASN A 44 -6.90 12.78 -4.86
C ASN A 44 -7.79 11.89 -5.74
N TYR A 45 -8.88 11.38 -5.17
CA TYR A 45 -9.74 10.34 -5.73
C TYR A 45 -10.10 10.57 -7.20
N ASP A 46 -10.64 11.75 -7.52
CA ASP A 46 -11.17 12.03 -8.85
C ASP A 46 -10.08 11.99 -9.94
N ASN A 47 -8.87 12.50 -9.67
CA ASN A 47 -7.76 12.43 -10.62
C ASN A 47 -7.22 11.00 -10.74
N VAL A 48 -7.19 10.24 -9.64
CA VAL A 48 -6.79 8.82 -9.64
C VAL A 48 -7.76 8.00 -10.50
N ILE A 49 -9.06 8.10 -10.26
CA ILE A 49 -10.07 7.36 -11.05
C ILE A 49 -10.09 7.83 -12.51
N LYS A 50 -9.96 9.12 -12.76
CA LYS A 50 -9.83 9.64 -14.12
C LYS A 50 -8.62 9.03 -14.85
N SER A 51 -7.49 8.89 -14.17
CA SER A 51 -6.29 8.26 -14.76
C SER A 51 -6.50 6.77 -15.05
N VAL A 52 -7.19 6.03 -14.16
CA VAL A 52 -7.58 4.63 -14.39
C VAL A 52 -8.44 4.53 -15.66
N ASN A 53 -9.48 5.36 -15.77
CA ASN A 53 -10.41 5.31 -16.88
C ASN A 53 -9.75 5.68 -18.23
N ILE A 54 -8.83 6.65 -18.25
CA ILE A 54 -8.07 6.99 -19.45
C ILE A 54 -7.16 5.83 -19.90
N LEU A 55 -6.43 5.21 -18.96
CA LEU A 55 -5.55 4.09 -19.28
C LEU A 55 -6.32 2.80 -19.64
N ASN A 56 -7.55 2.66 -19.16
CA ASN A 56 -8.44 1.55 -19.51
C ASN A 56 -9.14 1.73 -20.86
N ASN A 57 -9.16 2.95 -21.41
CA ASN A 57 -9.89 3.22 -22.64
C ASN A 57 -9.46 2.27 -23.78
N PRO A 58 -10.40 1.56 -24.45
CA PRO A 58 -10.10 0.61 -25.52
C PRO A 58 -9.45 1.28 -26.75
N ASN A 59 -9.72 2.56 -26.99
CA ASN A 59 -9.07 3.35 -28.04
C ASN A 59 -7.70 3.91 -27.62
N GLY A 60 -7.22 3.59 -26.40
CA GLY A 60 -5.94 4.05 -25.84
C GLY A 60 -5.03 2.88 -25.48
N GLN A 61 -4.59 2.84 -24.22
CA GLN A 61 -3.69 1.78 -23.73
C GLN A 61 -4.40 0.46 -23.45
N ASN A 62 -5.71 0.46 -23.29
CA ASN A 62 -6.56 -0.71 -23.05
C ASN A 62 -6.05 -1.58 -21.86
N VAL A 63 -5.59 -0.94 -20.79
CA VAL A 63 -5.17 -1.65 -19.58
C VAL A 63 -6.42 -2.12 -18.83
N SER A 64 -6.55 -3.42 -18.57
CA SER A 64 -7.68 -3.96 -17.81
C SER A 64 -7.78 -3.31 -16.43
N LYS A 65 -9.00 -2.94 -15.97
CA LYS A 65 -9.23 -2.40 -14.63
C LYS A 65 -8.76 -3.35 -13.52
N ARG A 66 -8.73 -4.65 -13.74
CA ARG A 66 -8.19 -5.66 -12.83
C ARG A 66 -6.68 -5.59 -12.63
N ASN A 67 -5.99 -4.85 -13.49
CA ASN A 67 -4.54 -4.65 -13.38
C ASN A 67 -4.20 -3.39 -12.55
N PHE A 68 -5.20 -2.68 -12.04
CA PHE A 68 -4.98 -1.54 -11.16
C PHE A 68 -5.22 -1.91 -9.70
N THR A 69 -4.31 -1.47 -8.84
CA THR A 69 -4.45 -1.56 -7.39
C THR A 69 -4.28 -0.19 -6.77
N ILE A 70 -5.25 0.26 -5.99
CA ILE A 70 -5.16 1.50 -5.22
C ILE A 70 -4.89 1.13 -3.77
N SER A 71 -3.80 1.67 -3.23
CA SER A 71 -3.44 1.51 -1.81
C SER A 71 -3.91 2.71 -1.01
N THR A 72 -4.49 2.46 0.15
CA THR A 72 -4.95 3.51 1.06
C THR A 72 -4.59 3.21 2.51
N SER A 73 -4.45 4.25 3.28
CA SER A 73 -4.31 4.18 4.73
C SER A 73 -5.63 3.84 5.46
N GLY A 74 -6.76 3.83 4.73
CA GLY A 74 -8.08 3.46 5.25
C GLY A 74 -9.06 4.62 5.35
N LEU A 75 -9.22 5.41 4.29
CA LEU A 75 -10.26 6.42 4.18
C LEU A 75 -11.61 5.74 3.88
N ILE A 76 -12.44 5.63 4.88
CA ILE A 76 -13.66 4.81 4.87
C ILE A 76 -14.65 5.21 3.79
N ASN A 77 -14.88 6.51 3.63
CA ASN A 77 -15.86 7.02 2.66
C ASN A 77 -15.39 6.73 1.23
N GLU A 78 -14.12 6.91 0.97
CA GLU A 78 -13.50 6.69 -0.33
C GLU A 78 -13.38 5.20 -0.67
N ILE A 79 -13.23 4.32 0.33
CA ILE A 79 -13.33 2.86 0.14
C ILE A 79 -14.74 2.48 -0.34
N LYS A 80 -15.79 3.03 0.29
CA LYS A 80 -17.17 2.79 -0.13
C LYS A 80 -17.44 3.35 -1.52
N LYS A 81 -16.97 4.58 -1.78
CA LYS A 81 -17.08 5.22 -3.10
C LYS A 81 -16.42 4.36 -4.19
N LEU A 82 -15.21 3.82 -3.94
CA LEU A 82 -14.53 2.92 -4.87
C LEU A 82 -15.35 1.66 -5.17
N ALA A 83 -16.01 1.10 -4.16
CA ALA A 83 -16.84 -0.08 -4.32
C ALA A 83 -18.05 0.16 -5.22
N ASP A 84 -18.60 1.36 -5.18
CA ASP A 84 -19.75 1.75 -6.00
C ASP A 84 -19.32 2.17 -7.43
N ASP A 85 -18.22 2.94 -7.55
CA ASP A 85 -17.78 3.52 -8.83
C ASP A 85 -16.97 2.53 -9.68
N GLU A 86 -16.09 1.71 -9.06
CA GLU A 86 -15.02 0.99 -9.76
C GLU A 86 -14.85 -0.48 -9.31
N LYS A 87 -15.87 -1.29 -9.52
CA LYS A 87 -15.95 -2.69 -9.04
C LYS A 87 -14.78 -3.61 -9.43
N GLN A 88 -14.01 -3.28 -10.47
CA GLN A 88 -12.93 -4.14 -10.95
C GLN A 88 -11.55 -3.71 -10.47
N VAL A 89 -11.42 -2.52 -9.89
CA VAL A 89 -10.15 -2.02 -9.36
C VAL A 89 -9.85 -2.68 -8.02
N HIS A 90 -8.63 -3.19 -7.85
CA HIS A 90 -8.21 -3.84 -6.60
C HIS A 90 -7.87 -2.83 -5.51
N LEU A 91 -8.15 -3.21 -4.27
CA LEU A 91 -7.88 -2.42 -3.08
C LEU A 91 -6.76 -3.04 -2.25
N ALA A 92 -5.79 -2.22 -1.87
CA ALA A 92 -4.77 -2.54 -0.88
C ALA A 92 -4.91 -1.62 0.33
N ILE A 93 -4.78 -2.18 1.54
CA ILE A 93 -4.90 -1.45 2.80
C ILE A 93 -3.56 -1.45 3.52
N SER A 94 -3.01 -0.28 3.77
CA SER A 94 -1.89 -0.10 4.70
C SER A 94 -2.39 -0.34 6.12
N LEU A 95 -2.41 -1.61 6.55
CA LEU A 95 -2.95 -2.01 7.87
C LEU A 95 -1.92 -1.80 8.98
N HIS A 96 -0.75 -2.41 8.83
CA HIS A 96 0.44 -2.35 9.69
C HIS A 96 0.25 -2.79 11.15
N SER A 97 -0.96 -2.88 11.66
CA SER A 97 -1.36 -3.56 12.89
C SER A 97 -2.86 -3.78 12.93
N ALA A 98 -3.28 -4.90 13.50
CA ALA A 98 -4.67 -5.20 13.85
C ALA A 98 -4.96 -4.96 15.34
N ILE A 99 -4.03 -4.37 16.08
CA ILE A 99 -4.20 -3.89 17.45
C ILE A 99 -4.41 -2.37 17.39
N GLN A 100 -5.56 -1.89 17.88
CA GLN A 100 -5.96 -0.49 17.79
C GLN A 100 -4.86 0.46 18.29
N SER A 101 -4.35 0.26 19.50
CA SER A 101 -3.33 1.14 20.12
C SER A 101 -2.00 1.15 19.38
N VAL A 102 -1.62 0.04 18.74
CA VAL A 102 -0.39 -0.03 17.92
C VAL A 102 -0.61 0.67 16.57
N ARG A 103 -1.79 0.46 15.96
CA ARG A 103 -2.12 1.14 14.71
C ARG A 103 -2.25 2.64 14.90
N ASP A 104 -2.75 3.11 16.03
CA ASP A 104 -2.83 4.55 16.37
C ASP A 104 -1.44 5.22 16.37
N LYS A 105 -0.39 4.49 16.79
CA LYS A 105 0.99 4.96 16.78
C LYS A 105 1.59 4.98 15.37
N LEU A 106 1.26 4.00 14.55
CA LEU A 106 1.82 3.85 13.19
C LEU A 106 1.07 4.67 12.15
N MET A 107 -0.25 4.79 12.29
CA MET A 107 -1.17 5.33 11.30
C MET A 107 -2.06 6.40 11.93
N PRO A 108 -1.71 7.69 11.81
CA PRO A 108 -2.51 8.79 12.40
C PRO A 108 -3.98 8.79 12.01
N ILE A 109 -4.31 8.30 10.80
CA ILE A 109 -5.68 8.20 10.30
C ILE A 109 -6.56 7.28 11.18
N ASN A 110 -5.96 6.32 11.89
CA ASN A 110 -6.68 5.39 12.74
C ASN A 110 -7.35 6.08 13.95
N LYS A 111 -6.84 7.24 14.36
CA LYS A 111 -7.49 8.07 15.38
C LYS A 111 -8.85 8.61 14.91
N ARG A 112 -9.00 8.82 13.60
CA ARG A 112 -10.27 9.26 12.99
C ARG A 112 -11.18 8.06 12.65
N TYR A 113 -10.58 6.96 12.20
CA TYR A 113 -11.30 5.78 11.75
C TYR A 113 -10.75 4.53 12.46
N SER A 114 -11.51 3.99 13.41
CA SER A 114 -11.14 2.78 14.16
C SER A 114 -11.02 1.56 13.23
N LEU A 115 -10.31 0.53 13.71
CA LEU A 115 -10.23 -0.76 13.01
C LEU A 115 -11.62 -1.39 12.75
N GLU A 116 -12.57 -1.19 13.65
CA GLU A 116 -13.94 -1.65 13.50
C GLU A 116 -14.64 -0.98 12.31
N LYS A 117 -14.62 0.35 12.25
CA LYS A 117 -15.18 1.11 11.13
C LYS A 117 -14.48 0.82 9.81
N LEU A 118 -13.17 0.58 9.85
CA LEU A 118 -12.42 0.12 8.68
C LEU A 118 -12.94 -1.24 8.23
N ALA A 119 -13.11 -2.21 9.15
CA ALA A 119 -13.62 -3.53 8.83
C ALA A 119 -15.02 -3.48 8.19
N GLU A 120 -15.92 -2.65 8.70
CA GLU A 120 -17.25 -2.43 8.09
C GLU A 120 -17.16 -1.94 6.64
N SER A 121 -16.28 -0.96 6.39
CA SER A 121 -16.12 -0.43 5.03
C SER A 121 -15.49 -1.44 4.07
N LEU A 122 -14.62 -2.31 4.56
CA LEU A 122 -14.00 -3.38 3.78
C LEU A 122 -14.97 -4.52 3.47
N LYS A 123 -15.88 -4.85 4.40
CA LYS A 123 -16.99 -5.77 4.13
C LYS A 123 -17.89 -5.21 3.04
N TYR A 124 -18.30 -3.94 3.16
CA TYR A 124 -19.08 -3.28 2.11
C TYR A 124 -18.39 -3.35 0.74
N TYR A 125 -17.07 -3.07 0.68
CA TYR A 125 -16.29 -3.18 -0.56
C TYR A 125 -16.33 -4.61 -1.11
N GLN A 126 -16.15 -5.64 -0.28
CA GLN A 126 -16.18 -7.03 -0.76
C GLN A 126 -17.57 -7.47 -1.21
N ASP A 127 -18.62 -7.11 -0.49
CA ASP A 127 -20.00 -7.43 -0.84
C ASP A 127 -20.38 -6.84 -2.22
N LYS A 128 -19.88 -5.64 -2.52
CA LYS A 128 -20.15 -4.97 -3.80
C LYS A 128 -19.30 -5.47 -4.96
N THR A 129 -18.05 -5.82 -4.72
CA THR A 129 -17.06 -6.07 -5.77
C THR A 129 -16.66 -7.51 -5.93
N ASN A 130 -16.84 -8.33 -4.90
CA ASN A 130 -16.31 -9.69 -4.76
C ASN A 130 -14.77 -9.78 -4.93
N ASN A 131 -14.06 -8.65 -4.85
CA ASN A 131 -12.62 -8.60 -4.99
C ASN A 131 -11.91 -9.03 -3.70
N ARG A 132 -10.76 -9.69 -3.87
CA ARG A 132 -9.83 -9.94 -2.77
C ARG A 132 -9.18 -8.64 -2.32
N ILE A 133 -9.10 -8.43 -1.00
CA ILE A 133 -8.39 -7.29 -0.40
C ILE A 133 -6.94 -7.71 -0.13
N THR A 134 -5.99 -6.82 -0.43
CA THR A 134 -4.60 -6.98 -0.02
C THR A 134 -4.32 -6.12 1.20
N PHE A 135 -3.74 -6.71 2.24
CA PHE A 135 -3.30 -5.98 3.44
C PHE A 135 -1.78 -5.87 3.46
N GLU A 136 -1.28 -4.65 3.45
CA GLU A 136 0.14 -4.36 3.61
C GLU A 136 0.45 -4.26 5.11
N TYR A 137 1.40 -5.06 5.57
CA TYR A 137 1.78 -5.15 6.97
C TYR A 137 3.29 -5.00 7.11
N ILE A 138 3.73 -3.85 7.61
CA ILE A 138 5.14 -3.60 7.86
C ILE A 138 5.58 -4.33 9.13
N LEU A 139 6.68 -5.07 9.04
CA LEU A 139 7.25 -5.81 10.17
C LEU A 139 8.24 -4.90 10.90
N ILE A 140 7.90 -4.51 12.13
CA ILE A 140 8.74 -3.67 13.01
C ILE A 140 9.04 -4.48 14.26
N ASP A 141 10.32 -4.67 14.54
CA ASP A 141 10.76 -5.43 15.69
C ASP A 141 10.28 -4.78 17.01
N ASP A 142 9.92 -5.58 18.00
CA ASP A 142 9.41 -5.18 19.31
C ASP A 142 8.17 -4.28 19.31
N LEU A 143 7.45 -4.16 18.18
CA LEU A 143 6.25 -3.33 18.08
C LEU A 143 5.00 -4.09 17.63
N ASN A 144 5.11 -4.90 16.58
CA ASN A 144 3.94 -5.52 15.94
C ASN A 144 4.19 -6.97 15.47
N MET A 145 5.12 -7.68 16.10
CA MET A 145 5.53 -9.03 15.70
C MET A 145 5.46 -10.07 16.85
N ASP A 146 4.79 -9.75 17.93
CA ASP A 146 4.58 -10.66 19.07
C ASP A 146 3.40 -11.63 18.82
N LYS A 147 3.12 -12.49 19.81
CA LYS A 147 1.99 -13.45 19.76
C LYS A 147 0.63 -12.76 19.69
N ASP A 148 0.48 -11.63 20.35
CA ASP A 148 -0.76 -10.86 20.36
C ASP A 148 -1.01 -10.23 18.98
N ALA A 149 0.05 -9.74 18.32
CA ALA A 149 -0.01 -9.25 16.95
C ALA A 149 -0.44 -10.35 15.96
N VAL A 150 0.11 -11.58 16.09
CA VAL A 150 -0.31 -12.74 15.28
C VAL A 150 -1.78 -13.05 15.50
N SER A 151 -2.23 -13.11 16.76
CA SER A 151 -3.61 -13.43 17.12
C SER A 151 -4.59 -12.38 16.60
N ALA A 152 -4.30 -11.10 16.86
CA ALA A 152 -5.13 -9.97 16.41
C ALA A 152 -5.21 -9.90 14.88
N LEU A 153 -4.07 -10.03 14.18
CA LEU A 153 -4.03 -10.02 12.73
C LEU A 153 -4.80 -11.21 12.15
N THR A 154 -4.63 -12.40 12.69
CA THR A 154 -5.36 -13.58 12.27
C THR A 154 -6.88 -13.38 12.41
N LYS A 155 -7.34 -12.89 13.56
CA LYS A 155 -8.77 -12.63 13.82
C LYS A 155 -9.33 -11.56 12.87
N PHE A 156 -8.55 -10.52 12.59
CA PHE A 156 -8.97 -9.44 11.70
C PHE A 156 -9.06 -9.91 10.24
N ILE A 157 -8.04 -10.61 9.75
CA ILE A 157 -7.95 -11.03 8.35
C ILE A 157 -8.97 -12.13 7.99
N LYS A 158 -9.27 -13.04 8.93
CA LYS A 158 -10.27 -14.11 8.69
C LYS A 158 -11.70 -13.62 8.41
N GLN A 159 -11.97 -12.33 8.60
CA GLN A 159 -13.27 -11.73 8.25
C GLN A 159 -13.41 -11.49 6.73
N PHE A 160 -12.33 -11.64 5.93
CA PHE A 160 -12.26 -11.20 4.55
C PHE A 160 -11.68 -12.29 3.64
N ASN A 161 -12.07 -12.27 2.37
CA ASN A 161 -11.27 -12.86 1.32
C ASN A 161 -10.04 -11.96 1.10
N ALA A 162 -8.90 -12.36 1.63
CA ALA A 162 -7.77 -11.47 1.75
C ALA A 162 -6.41 -12.12 1.46
N HIS A 163 -5.44 -11.28 1.20
CA HIS A 163 -4.03 -11.60 1.15
C HIS A 163 -3.24 -10.62 2.02
N VAL A 164 -2.23 -11.08 2.72
CA VAL A 164 -1.36 -10.24 3.54
C VAL A 164 0.03 -10.19 2.94
N ASN A 165 0.52 -8.99 2.64
CA ASN A 165 1.91 -8.74 2.27
C ASN A 165 2.70 -8.28 3.49
N LEU A 166 3.63 -9.09 3.95
CA LEU A 166 4.57 -8.73 5.00
C LEU A 166 5.76 -8.01 4.39
N ILE A 167 6.03 -6.80 4.88
CA ILE A 167 7.09 -5.92 4.39
C ILE A 167 8.08 -5.69 5.52
N PRO A 168 9.30 -6.24 5.48
CA PRO A 168 10.31 -5.92 6.47
C PRO A 168 10.55 -4.41 6.53
N TYR A 169 10.59 -3.85 7.75
CA TYR A 169 10.88 -2.43 7.93
C TYR A 169 12.30 -2.11 7.45
N ASN A 170 12.43 -1.13 6.58
CA ASN A 170 13.73 -0.56 6.21
C ASN A 170 14.04 0.60 7.14
N LYS A 171 15.22 0.59 7.75
CA LYS A 171 15.64 1.62 8.69
C LYS A 171 15.57 3.01 8.05
N VAL A 172 14.82 3.90 8.67
CA VAL A 172 14.69 5.31 8.27
C VAL A 172 15.39 6.16 9.31
N PHE A 173 16.26 7.07 8.87
CA PHE A 173 16.97 7.98 9.75
C PHE A 173 15.99 8.80 10.61
N GLY A 174 16.29 8.95 11.90
CA GLY A 174 15.45 9.70 12.84
C GLY A 174 14.17 8.99 13.30
N LYS A 175 13.97 7.70 12.94
CA LYS A 175 12.86 6.89 13.46
C LYS A 175 13.37 5.84 14.46
N PRO A 176 12.68 5.62 15.59
CA PRO A 176 13.13 4.70 16.64
C PRO A 176 12.86 3.22 16.35
N TYR A 177 12.40 2.89 15.14
CA TYR A 177 11.98 1.54 14.78
C TYR A 177 13.14 0.65 14.38
N ILE A 178 13.04 -0.62 14.72
CA ILE A 178 14.08 -1.64 14.50
C ILE A 178 13.63 -2.57 13.35
N THR A 179 14.56 -2.82 12.42
CA THR A 179 14.39 -3.81 11.38
C THR A 179 14.48 -5.22 11.99
N PRO A 180 13.47 -6.10 11.82
CA PRO A 180 13.51 -7.44 12.38
C PRO A 180 14.55 -8.31 11.66
N SER A 181 15.20 -9.22 12.42
CA SER A 181 16.06 -10.23 11.82
C SER A 181 15.27 -11.16 10.87
N LYS A 182 15.95 -11.76 9.90
CA LYS A 182 15.32 -12.72 8.97
C LYS A 182 14.64 -13.88 9.70
N THR A 183 15.26 -14.36 10.78
CA THR A 183 14.67 -15.42 11.62
C THR A 183 13.33 -14.99 12.21
N ARG A 184 13.23 -13.78 12.76
CA ARG A 184 11.97 -13.25 13.30
C ARG A 184 10.93 -13.01 12.21
N GLN A 185 11.35 -12.49 11.04
CA GLN A 185 10.45 -12.34 9.88
C GLN A 185 9.82 -13.69 9.48
N HIS A 186 10.65 -14.73 9.35
CA HIS A 186 10.16 -16.07 9.00
C HIS A 186 9.31 -16.69 10.11
N ALA A 187 9.65 -16.48 11.38
CA ALA A 187 8.83 -16.95 12.49
C ALA A 187 7.41 -16.34 12.45
N PHE A 188 7.29 -15.03 12.25
CA PHE A 188 6.01 -14.34 12.11
C PHE A 188 5.23 -14.82 10.86
N TYR A 189 5.90 -14.93 9.72
CA TYR A 189 5.32 -15.47 8.50
C TYR A 189 4.75 -16.88 8.73
N ASN A 190 5.55 -17.80 9.32
CA ASN A 190 5.14 -19.17 9.58
C ASN A 190 3.96 -19.23 10.57
N ALA A 191 3.95 -18.37 11.60
CA ALA A 191 2.85 -18.30 12.55
C ALA A 191 1.52 -17.93 11.85
N LEU A 192 1.52 -16.97 10.93
CA LEU A 192 0.34 -16.62 10.14
C LEU A 192 -0.06 -17.74 9.18
N LYS A 193 0.91 -18.36 8.52
CA LYS A 193 0.66 -19.49 7.60
C LYS A 193 0.03 -20.69 8.33
N ASN A 194 0.52 -21.02 9.52
CA ASN A 194 -0.04 -22.08 10.36
C ASN A 194 -1.48 -21.77 10.79
N ASN A 195 -1.82 -20.48 10.94
CA ASN A 195 -3.18 -20.02 11.15
C ASN A 195 -4.04 -19.96 9.87
N LYS A 196 -3.56 -20.50 8.75
CA LYS A 196 -4.22 -20.56 7.43
C LYS A 196 -4.48 -19.17 6.82
N ILE A 197 -3.65 -18.19 7.13
CA ILE A 197 -3.69 -16.88 6.47
C ILE A 197 -2.93 -16.97 5.15
N ASN A 198 -3.53 -16.46 4.08
CA ASN A 198 -2.86 -16.27 2.79
C ASN A 198 -1.85 -15.12 2.92
N VAL A 199 -0.57 -15.43 2.99
CA VAL A 199 0.48 -14.47 3.34
C VAL A 199 1.71 -14.63 2.46
N THR A 200 2.34 -13.51 2.11
CA THR A 200 3.64 -13.45 1.42
C THR A 200 4.59 -12.58 2.23
N LEU A 201 5.82 -13.02 2.37
CA LEU A 201 6.92 -12.21 2.89
C LEU A 201 7.68 -11.62 1.69
N ARG A 202 7.69 -10.28 1.57
CA ARG A 202 8.41 -9.61 0.48
C ARG A 202 9.91 -9.65 0.73
N ASP A 203 10.64 -10.05 -0.30
CA ASP A 203 12.09 -9.80 -0.32
C ASP A 203 12.35 -8.29 -0.45
N THR A 204 13.23 -7.79 0.39
CA THR A 204 13.69 -6.39 0.33
C THR A 204 14.62 -6.23 -0.88
N LYS A 205 14.05 -5.83 -2.01
CA LYS A 205 14.83 -5.41 -3.20
C LYS A 205 15.05 -3.91 -3.15
N GLY A 206 16.20 -3.44 -3.67
CA GLY A 206 16.44 -2.01 -3.84
C GLY A 206 16.94 -1.28 -2.58
N GLN A 207 17.48 -1.98 -1.60
CA GLN A 207 18.17 -1.34 -0.45
C GLN A 207 19.39 -0.54 -0.89
N ASP A 208 20.08 -1.03 -1.91
CA ASP A 208 21.33 -0.48 -2.46
C ASP A 208 21.11 0.85 -3.20
N ILE A 209 19.89 1.10 -3.67
CA ILE A 209 19.54 2.30 -4.46
C ILE A 209 18.58 3.27 -3.73
N ALA A 210 18.36 3.07 -2.42
CA ALA A 210 17.43 3.86 -1.61
C ALA A 210 16.00 3.97 -2.20
N ALA A 211 15.56 2.94 -2.95
CA ALA A 211 14.25 2.90 -3.59
C ALA A 211 13.13 2.29 -2.74
N ALA A 212 13.44 1.92 -1.49
CA ALA A 212 12.44 1.39 -0.57
C ALA A 212 11.51 2.50 -0.04
N CYS A 213 10.28 2.13 0.32
CA CYS A 213 9.30 3.05 0.91
C CYS A 213 9.89 3.85 2.07
N GLY A 214 9.78 5.17 2.02
CA GLY A 214 10.33 6.11 3.00
C GLY A 214 11.77 6.56 2.77
N GLN A 215 12.57 5.88 1.94
CA GLN A 215 13.98 6.25 1.68
C GLN A 215 14.13 7.37 0.63
N LEU A 216 13.23 7.48 -0.33
CA LEU A 216 13.23 8.55 -1.36
C LEU A 216 13.16 9.96 -0.75
N LYS A 217 12.58 10.10 0.44
CA LYS A 217 12.47 11.36 1.16
C LYS A 217 13.85 11.90 1.60
N ILE A 218 14.73 11.01 2.07
CA ILE A 218 16.02 11.39 2.70
C ILE A 218 17.03 11.88 1.67
N LYS A 219 17.00 11.31 0.44
CA LYS A 219 17.96 11.69 -0.61
C LYS A 219 17.75 13.13 -1.08
N LYS A 220 16.49 13.56 -1.22
CA LYS A 220 16.17 14.95 -1.59
C LYS A 220 16.50 15.97 -0.49
N GLU A 221 16.30 15.64 0.79
CA GLU A 221 16.67 16.54 1.89
C GLU A 221 18.20 16.75 1.95
N LYS A 222 19.01 15.70 1.77
CA LYS A 222 20.48 15.83 1.71
C LYS A 222 20.99 16.58 0.46
N GLU A 223 20.32 16.47 -0.67
CA GLU A 223 20.68 17.20 -1.91
C GLU A 223 20.29 18.70 -1.82
N GLN A 224 19.31 19.06 -0.99
CA GLN A 224 18.94 20.46 -0.74
C GLN A 224 19.82 21.11 0.31
N ASP A 225 20.20 20.39 1.38
CA ASP A 225 21.12 20.90 2.41
C ASP A 225 22.56 21.01 1.88
N GLY A 226 22.97 20.16 0.94
CA GLY A 226 24.28 20.23 0.27
C GLY A 226 24.40 21.32 -0.81
N LYS A 227 23.32 22.01 -1.18
CA LYS A 227 23.33 23.15 -2.13
C LYS A 227 23.31 24.51 -1.42
N ASN A 228 23.17 24.53 -0.09
CA ASN A 228 23.13 25.75 0.73
C ASN A 228 24.39 25.92 1.61
N ASN A 229 25.47 25.21 1.31
CA ASN A 229 26.81 25.41 1.91
C ASN A 229 27.84 25.77 0.83
#